data_b84d99e64ba37a82600695585cd9432a
#
_entry.id   b84d99e64ba37a82600695585cd9432a
#
_cell.length_a   1.000
_cell.length_b   1.000
_cell.length_c   1.000
_cell.angle_alpha   90.00
_cell.angle_beta   90.00
_cell.angle_gamma   90.00
#
_symmetry.space_group_name_H-M   'P 1'
#
loop_
_entity.id
_entity.type
_entity.pdbx_description
1 polymer ?
#
loop_
_entity_poly.entity_id
_entity_poly.type
_entity_poly.pdbx_seq_one_letter_code
_entity_poly.pdbx_strand_id
1 'polypeptide(L)'
;MVLSVPVYACDGWSKSVGTKYANICYSNDRGLQRFTRGIGKESSFFSKGLEKEPAEAGKKVDLLVERVSRLLDMYPFDLRFNIYVYQNHRDIENAYTRITALGVFGRVPVAFYSHKSGTIYVSVENISAGILAHEIAHAVINFYFPEPPPERMQEILAQYVDKHLWE
;
A
#
# COMPACT_ATOMS: atom_id res chain seq x y z
N MET A 1 9.71 28.87 -8.96
CA MET A 1 9.69 27.77 -9.92
C MET A 1 9.25 26.52 -9.18
N VAL A 2 7.97 26.21 -9.23
CA VAL A 2 7.42 25.04 -8.53
C VAL A 2 7.75 23.84 -9.42
N LEU A 3 8.71 23.03 -9.00
CA LEU A 3 8.94 21.72 -9.60
C LEU A 3 7.70 20.86 -9.31
N SER A 4 6.83 20.71 -10.30
CA SER A 4 5.75 19.73 -10.21
C SER A 4 6.42 18.36 -10.16
N VAL A 5 6.40 17.76 -9.00
CA VAL A 5 6.71 16.33 -8.85
C VAL A 5 5.75 15.59 -9.76
N PRO A 6 6.23 14.71 -10.66
CA PRO A 6 5.32 13.98 -11.53
C PRO A 6 4.33 13.23 -10.65
N VAL A 7 3.06 13.56 -10.81
CA VAL A 7 1.97 12.70 -10.34
C VAL A 7 2.22 11.37 -11.05
N TYR A 8 2.64 10.35 -10.31
CA TYR A 8 2.78 9.01 -10.89
C TYR A 8 1.41 8.62 -11.41
N ALA A 9 1.26 8.71 -12.74
CA ALA A 9 0.02 8.35 -13.38
C ALA A 9 -0.25 6.87 -13.13
N CYS A 10 -1.51 6.53 -12.88
CA CYS A 10 -1.95 5.14 -12.80
C CYS A 10 -1.97 4.51 -14.20
N ASP A 11 -0.81 4.45 -14.85
CA ASP A 11 -0.68 3.95 -16.21
C ASP A 11 -1.17 2.50 -16.33
N GLY A 12 -2.07 2.25 -17.25
CA GLY A 12 -2.69 0.95 -17.45
C GLY A 12 -3.88 0.64 -16.52
N TRP A 13 -4.30 1.57 -15.67
CA TRP A 13 -5.47 1.43 -14.79
C TRP A 13 -6.64 2.30 -15.25
N SER A 14 -7.87 1.76 -15.14
CA SER A 14 -9.08 2.46 -15.60
C SER A 14 -9.52 3.58 -14.67
N LYS A 15 -9.23 3.46 -13.39
CA LYS A 15 -9.69 4.36 -12.33
C LYS A 15 -8.60 4.62 -11.30
N SER A 16 -8.69 5.78 -10.65
CA SER A 16 -7.83 6.14 -9.54
C SER A 16 -8.54 7.03 -8.52
N VAL A 17 -8.05 6.99 -7.30
CA VAL A 17 -8.40 7.94 -6.24
C VAL A 17 -7.12 8.45 -5.59
N GLY A 18 -6.94 9.77 -5.59
CA GLY A 18 -5.81 10.43 -4.91
C GLY A 18 -6.09 10.62 -3.43
N THR A 19 -5.06 10.43 -2.60
CA THR A 19 -5.08 10.67 -1.16
C THR A 19 -4.00 11.67 -0.77
N LYS A 20 -3.85 11.96 0.50
CA LYS A 20 -2.77 12.80 1.02
C LYS A 20 -1.38 12.23 0.69
N TYR A 21 -1.22 10.90 0.76
CA TYR A 21 0.08 10.23 0.62
C TYR A 21 0.20 9.32 -0.60
N ALA A 22 -0.92 8.93 -1.22
CA ALA A 22 -0.91 7.91 -2.26
C ALA A 22 -1.87 8.18 -3.41
N ASN A 23 -1.66 7.47 -4.53
CA ASN A 23 -2.65 7.27 -5.56
C ASN A 23 -3.08 5.80 -5.54
N ILE A 24 -4.35 5.53 -5.35
CA ILE A 24 -4.91 4.19 -5.40
C ILE A 24 -5.44 3.94 -6.81
N CYS A 25 -4.84 3.00 -7.52
CA CYS A 25 -5.16 2.66 -8.90
C CYS A 25 -5.90 1.33 -8.95
N TYR A 26 -7.05 1.27 -9.60
CA TYR A 26 -7.92 0.11 -9.61
C TYR A 26 -8.69 -0.01 -10.94
N SER A 27 -9.21 -1.21 -11.25
CA SER A 27 -9.90 -1.47 -12.52
C SER A 27 -11.41 -1.28 -12.41
N ASN A 28 -12.01 -1.61 -11.26
CA ASN A 28 -13.45 -1.50 -11.06
C ASN A 28 -13.82 -1.25 -9.59
N ASP A 29 -15.03 -0.75 -9.37
CA ASP A 29 -15.51 -0.35 -8.05
C ASP A 29 -15.62 -1.52 -7.07
N ARG A 30 -15.96 -2.72 -7.54
CA ARG A 30 -16.04 -3.92 -6.70
C ARG A 30 -14.69 -4.28 -6.07
N GLY A 31 -13.62 -4.16 -6.86
CA GLY A 31 -12.26 -4.37 -6.35
C GLY A 31 -11.87 -3.35 -5.31
N LEU A 32 -12.17 -2.07 -5.57
CA LEU A 32 -11.90 -1.02 -4.58
C LEU A 32 -12.71 -1.24 -3.29
N GLN A 33 -13.98 -1.65 -3.38
CA GLN A 33 -14.80 -1.96 -2.20
C GLN A 33 -14.23 -3.12 -1.39
N ARG A 34 -13.77 -4.18 -2.05
CA ARG A 34 -13.12 -5.33 -1.39
C ARG A 34 -11.82 -4.89 -0.69
N PHE A 35 -11.00 -4.08 -1.36
CA PHE A 35 -9.80 -3.49 -0.79
C PHE A 35 -10.13 -2.66 0.45
N THR A 36 -11.06 -1.71 0.33
CA THR A 36 -11.49 -0.82 1.42
C THR A 36 -11.99 -1.59 2.63
N ARG A 37 -12.74 -2.67 2.41
CA ARG A 37 -13.22 -3.55 3.48
C ARG A 37 -12.08 -4.31 4.14
N GLY A 38 -11.15 -4.87 3.34
CA GLY A 38 -10.03 -5.66 3.85
C GLY A 38 -9.08 -4.87 4.74
N ILE A 39 -8.86 -3.60 4.45
CA ILE A 39 -7.98 -2.72 5.23
C ILE A 39 -8.69 -2.00 6.40
N GLY A 40 -9.96 -2.28 6.63
CA GLY A 40 -10.71 -1.73 7.77
C GLY A 40 -10.33 -2.43 9.08
N LYS A 41 -10.51 -1.71 10.21
CA LYS A 41 -10.45 -2.34 11.54
C LYS A 41 -11.70 -3.21 11.72
N GLU A 42 -11.55 -4.45 12.13
CA GLU A 42 -12.65 -5.44 12.25
C GLU A 42 -13.83 -4.99 13.15
N SER A 43 -13.60 -4.06 14.07
CA SER A 43 -14.61 -3.60 15.04
C SER A 43 -15.49 -2.45 14.58
N SER A 44 -15.39 -2.00 13.33
CA SER A 44 -16.16 -0.85 12.85
C SER A 44 -17.54 -1.25 12.34
N PHE A 45 -18.49 -1.49 13.26
CA PHE A 45 -19.92 -1.68 12.94
C PHE A 45 -20.55 -0.45 12.25
N PHE A 46 -19.95 0.73 12.36
CA PHE A 46 -20.48 1.99 11.85
C PHE A 46 -20.15 2.26 10.38
N SER A 47 -19.32 1.47 9.74
CA SER A 47 -18.89 1.72 8.35
C SER A 47 -19.61 0.87 7.29
N LYS A 48 -20.65 0.13 7.67
CA LYS A 48 -21.46 -0.61 6.69
C LYS A 48 -22.13 0.33 5.70
N GLY A 49 -21.60 0.40 4.49
CA GLY A 49 -22.10 1.24 3.41
C GLY A 49 -21.10 2.30 2.92
N LEU A 50 -20.19 2.78 3.76
CA LEU A 50 -19.17 3.78 3.38
C LEU A 50 -18.08 3.18 2.47
N GLU A 51 -17.86 1.88 2.52
CA GLU A 51 -16.89 1.17 1.66
C GLU A 51 -17.19 1.32 0.15
N LYS A 52 -18.40 1.76 -0.19
CA LYS A 52 -18.82 2.03 -1.57
C LYS A 52 -18.26 3.35 -2.11
N GLU A 53 -17.89 4.26 -1.22
CA GLU A 53 -17.35 5.56 -1.60
C GLU A 53 -15.83 5.47 -1.83
N PRO A 54 -15.32 5.81 -3.02
CA PRO A 54 -13.89 5.78 -3.29
C PRO A 54 -13.04 6.58 -2.30
N ALA A 55 -13.57 7.71 -1.81
CA ALA A 55 -12.91 8.55 -0.82
C ALA A 55 -12.64 7.81 0.51
N GLU A 56 -13.42 6.81 0.86
CA GLU A 56 -13.22 6.02 2.08
C GLU A 56 -11.96 5.17 2.03
N ALA A 57 -11.64 4.60 0.86
CA ALA A 57 -10.36 3.92 0.64
C ALA A 57 -9.19 4.85 0.92
N GLY A 58 -9.25 6.07 0.40
CA GLY A 58 -8.23 7.10 0.63
C GLY A 58 -8.05 7.46 2.10
N LYS A 59 -9.14 7.70 2.82
CA LYS A 59 -9.09 8.00 4.26
C LYS A 59 -8.45 6.87 5.07
N LYS A 60 -8.80 5.63 4.79
CA LYS A 60 -8.22 4.45 5.47
C LYS A 60 -6.74 4.31 5.17
N VAL A 61 -6.32 4.52 3.92
CA VAL A 61 -4.89 4.50 3.55
C VAL A 61 -4.13 5.61 4.28
N ASP A 62 -4.62 6.84 4.27
CA ASP A 62 -3.98 7.96 4.95
C ASP A 62 -3.86 7.72 6.46
N LEU A 63 -4.89 7.16 7.09
CA LEU A 63 -4.86 6.76 8.50
C LEU A 63 -3.78 5.71 8.79
N LEU A 64 -3.64 4.71 7.91
CA LEU A 64 -2.58 3.70 8.05
C LEU A 64 -1.19 4.32 7.89
N VAL A 65 -0.99 5.22 6.92
CA VAL A 65 0.30 5.93 6.75
C VAL A 65 0.66 6.73 8.00
N GLU A 66 -0.29 7.48 8.55
CA GLU A 66 -0.06 8.26 9.78
C GLU A 66 0.23 7.37 10.98
N ARG A 67 -0.43 6.22 11.08
CA ARG A 67 -0.18 5.24 12.13
C ARG A 67 1.19 4.60 12.00
N VAL A 68 1.58 4.19 10.79
CA VAL A 68 2.91 3.63 10.51
C VAL A 68 4.02 4.64 10.81
N SER A 69 3.87 5.88 10.33
CA SER A 69 4.84 6.95 10.59
C SER A 69 5.04 7.19 12.09
N ARG A 70 3.96 7.14 12.88
CA ARG A 70 4.01 7.27 14.34
C ARG A 70 4.70 6.09 15.00
N LEU A 71 4.42 4.86 14.59
CA LEU A 71 5.06 3.66 15.15
C LEU A 71 6.55 3.62 14.89
N LEU A 72 6.98 4.09 13.71
CA LEU A 72 8.39 4.14 13.33
C LEU A 72 9.10 5.41 13.80
N ASP A 73 8.36 6.42 14.25
CA ASP A 73 8.85 7.79 14.50
C ASP A 73 9.57 8.36 13.26
N MET A 74 9.01 8.11 12.07
CA MET A 74 9.53 8.53 10.76
C MET A 74 8.47 9.32 10.00
N TYR A 75 8.77 10.58 9.67
CA TYR A 75 7.83 11.50 9.01
C TYR A 75 8.47 12.09 7.75
N PRO A 76 8.59 11.30 6.65
CA PRO A 76 9.16 11.81 5.41
C PRO A 76 8.30 12.93 4.83
N PHE A 77 8.95 14.04 4.46
CA PHE A 77 8.27 15.28 4.06
C PHE A 77 7.50 15.14 2.73
N ASP A 78 8.03 14.36 1.81
CA ASP A 78 7.56 14.23 0.43
C ASP A 78 7.04 12.83 0.12
N LEU A 79 6.55 12.10 1.12
CA LEU A 79 6.05 10.76 0.96
C LEU A 79 4.94 10.70 -0.09
N ARG A 80 5.19 9.97 -1.16
CA ARG A 80 4.25 9.76 -2.24
C ARG A 80 4.48 8.41 -2.87
N PHE A 81 3.45 7.58 -2.97
CA PHE A 81 3.53 6.26 -3.58
C PHE A 81 2.23 5.88 -4.29
N ASN A 82 2.27 4.86 -5.11
CA ASN A 82 1.08 4.29 -5.72
C ASN A 82 0.66 3.00 -5.00
N ILE A 83 -0.63 2.70 -5.03
CA ILE A 83 -1.17 1.40 -4.65
C ILE A 83 -1.91 0.83 -5.85
N TYR A 84 -1.45 -0.30 -6.38
CA TYR A 84 -2.09 -1.02 -7.47
C TYR A 84 -2.94 -2.16 -6.92
N VAL A 85 -4.26 -2.05 -7.10
CA VAL A 85 -5.26 -2.95 -6.51
C VAL A 85 -5.70 -4.01 -7.53
N TYR A 86 -5.16 -5.22 -7.39
CA TYR A 86 -5.48 -6.37 -8.23
C TYR A 86 -6.67 -7.16 -7.69
N GLN A 87 -7.52 -7.64 -8.61
CA GLN A 87 -8.76 -8.35 -8.28
C GLN A 87 -8.53 -9.76 -7.72
N ASN A 88 -7.43 -10.38 -8.10
CA ASN A 88 -7.11 -11.76 -7.73
C ASN A 88 -5.60 -11.95 -7.56
N HIS A 89 -5.24 -13.06 -6.91
CA HIS A 89 -3.85 -13.37 -6.62
C HIS A 89 -3.02 -13.69 -7.87
N ARG A 90 -3.63 -14.24 -8.90
CA ARG A 90 -2.93 -14.57 -10.16
C ARG A 90 -2.37 -13.33 -10.87
N ASP A 91 -3.11 -12.22 -10.82
CA ASP A 91 -2.65 -10.98 -11.44
C ASP A 91 -1.45 -10.37 -10.70
N ILE A 92 -1.44 -10.46 -9.37
CA ILE A 92 -0.29 -10.02 -8.58
C ILE A 92 0.93 -10.95 -8.77
N GLU A 93 0.74 -12.25 -8.96
CA GLU A 93 1.82 -13.21 -9.32
C GLU A 93 2.48 -12.81 -10.64
N ASN A 94 1.68 -12.49 -11.65
CA ASN A 94 2.17 -12.02 -12.94
C ASN A 94 2.95 -10.69 -12.82
N ALA A 95 2.46 -9.76 -12.00
CA ALA A 95 3.16 -8.50 -11.72
C ALA A 95 4.48 -8.74 -10.99
N TYR A 96 4.48 -9.59 -9.97
CA TYR A 96 5.66 -9.94 -9.18
C TYR A 96 6.77 -10.53 -10.06
N THR A 97 6.43 -11.49 -10.91
CA THR A 97 7.38 -12.12 -11.85
C THR A 97 8.01 -11.11 -12.80
N ARG A 98 7.22 -10.17 -13.33
CA ARG A 98 7.74 -9.13 -14.24
C ARG A 98 8.67 -8.14 -13.55
N ILE A 99 8.40 -7.81 -12.29
CA ILE A 99 9.13 -6.77 -11.54
C ILE A 99 10.42 -7.33 -10.95
N THR A 100 10.37 -8.54 -10.40
CA THR A 100 11.52 -9.13 -9.74
C THR A 100 12.48 -9.84 -10.72
N ALA A 101 12.05 -10.10 -11.94
CA ALA A 101 12.76 -10.94 -12.92
C ALA A 101 13.19 -12.31 -12.38
N LEU A 102 12.68 -12.69 -11.22
CA LEU A 102 12.89 -13.99 -10.58
C LEU A 102 11.73 -14.88 -11.02
N GLY A 103 12.05 -16.09 -11.48
CA GLY A 103 11.05 -17.14 -11.62
C GLY A 103 10.35 -17.33 -10.25
N VAL A 104 9.07 -17.69 -10.27
CA VAL A 104 8.33 -17.93 -9.04
C VAL A 104 8.87 -19.18 -8.34
N PHE A 105 9.94 -19.00 -7.57
CA PHE A 105 10.40 -19.99 -6.61
C PHE A 105 9.81 -19.61 -5.25
N GLY A 106 8.65 -20.17 -4.93
CA GLY A 106 8.00 -19.95 -3.66
C GLY A 106 6.65 -19.26 -3.75
N ARG A 107 6.11 -18.88 -2.59
CA ARG A 107 4.79 -18.27 -2.47
C ARG A 107 4.89 -16.76 -2.71
N VAL A 108 4.17 -16.27 -3.72
CA VAL A 108 4.04 -14.84 -3.96
C VAL A 108 3.22 -14.20 -2.83
N PRO A 109 3.67 -13.08 -2.22
CA PRO A 109 2.93 -12.43 -1.16
C PRO A 109 1.61 -11.81 -1.65
N VAL A 110 0.68 -11.60 -0.72
CA VAL A 110 -0.61 -10.90 -0.99
C VAL A 110 -0.38 -9.44 -1.36
N ALA A 111 0.67 -8.84 -0.83
CA ALA A 111 1.12 -7.49 -1.17
C ALA A 111 2.64 -7.42 -1.15
N PHE A 112 3.22 -6.49 -1.90
CA PHE A 112 4.64 -6.17 -1.85
C PHE A 112 4.90 -4.74 -2.30
N TYR A 113 5.93 -4.12 -1.72
CA TYR A 113 6.41 -2.81 -2.11
C TYR A 113 7.59 -2.94 -3.08
N SER A 114 7.56 -2.16 -4.16
CA SER A 114 8.69 -2.00 -5.07
C SER A 114 9.33 -0.63 -4.90
N HIS A 115 10.54 -0.59 -4.37
CA HIS A 115 11.32 0.64 -4.25
C HIS A 115 11.57 1.30 -5.60
N LYS A 116 11.84 0.50 -6.64
CA LYS A 116 12.15 1.01 -7.99
C LYS A 116 11.02 1.81 -8.60
N SER A 117 9.76 1.42 -8.36
CA SER A 117 8.58 2.09 -8.90
C SER A 117 7.84 2.95 -7.88
N GLY A 118 8.23 2.92 -6.59
CA GLY A 118 7.51 3.60 -5.53
C GLY A 118 6.05 3.13 -5.41
N THR A 119 5.82 1.83 -5.59
CA THR A 119 4.47 1.27 -5.72
C THR A 119 4.28 0.07 -4.80
N ILE A 120 3.14 0.03 -4.12
CA ILE A 120 2.63 -1.14 -3.42
C ILE A 120 1.67 -1.88 -4.34
N TYR A 121 1.94 -3.14 -4.59
CA TYR A 121 1.10 -4.05 -5.35
C TYR A 121 0.31 -4.90 -4.38
N VAL A 122 -1.02 -4.97 -4.53
CA VAL A 122 -1.88 -5.66 -3.57
C VAL A 122 -2.97 -6.47 -4.27
N SER A 123 -3.19 -7.71 -3.83
CA SER A 123 -4.37 -8.49 -4.18
C SER A 123 -5.47 -8.24 -3.16
N VAL A 124 -6.71 -8.01 -3.61
CA VAL A 124 -7.87 -7.88 -2.71
C VAL A 124 -8.22 -9.19 -2.02
N GLU A 125 -7.69 -10.31 -2.52
CA GLU A 125 -7.81 -11.60 -1.86
C GLU A 125 -6.88 -11.66 -0.65
N ASN A 126 -7.45 -11.79 0.53
CA ASN A 126 -6.74 -11.90 1.81
C ASN A 126 -5.94 -10.66 2.26
N ILE A 127 -6.22 -9.48 1.70
CA ILE A 127 -5.62 -8.25 2.21
C ILE A 127 -6.15 -7.91 3.60
N SER A 128 -5.28 -7.41 4.45
CA SER A 128 -5.61 -6.88 5.78
C SER A 128 -4.91 -5.55 6.03
N ALA A 129 -5.36 -4.82 7.05
CA ALA A 129 -4.71 -3.59 7.48
C ALA A 129 -3.24 -3.83 7.88
N GLY A 130 -2.93 -4.95 8.56
CA GLY A 130 -1.58 -5.31 8.94
C GLY A 130 -0.67 -5.55 7.74
N ILE A 131 -1.14 -6.32 6.76
CA ILE A 131 -0.37 -6.57 5.51
C ILE A 131 -0.10 -5.24 4.78
N LEU A 132 -1.10 -4.39 4.62
CA LEU A 132 -0.88 -3.10 3.96
C LEU A 132 0.03 -2.18 4.77
N ALA A 133 -0.10 -2.14 6.09
CA ALA A 133 0.76 -1.36 6.96
C ALA A 133 2.23 -1.81 6.90
N HIS A 134 2.48 -3.11 6.77
CA HIS A 134 3.81 -3.68 6.53
C HIS A 134 4.44 -3.09 5.26
N GLU A 135 3.71 -3.08 4.16
CA GLU A 135 4.20 -2.52 2.89
C GLU A 135 4.34 -0.99 2.92
N ILE A 136 3.43 -0.30 3.62
CA ILE A 136 3.56 1.14 3.88
C ILE A 136 4.82 1.44 4.70
N ALA A 137 5.19 0.58 5.64
CA ALA A 137 6.43 0.74 6.41
C ALA A 137 7.66 0.75 5.50
N HIS A 138 7.73 -0.15 4.51
CA HIS A 138 8.79 -0.13 3.51
C HIS A 138 8.82 1.19 2.73
N ALA A 139 7.67 1.71 2.30
CA ALA A 139 7.59 2.99 1.63
C ALA A 139 8.07 4.15 2.53
N VAL A 140 7.60 4.23 3.76
CA VAL A 140 8.02 5.26 4.74
C VAL A 140 9.52 5.22 4.98
N ILE A 141 10.09 4.04 5.21
CA ILE A 141 11.54 3.84 5.45
C ILE A 141 12.35 4.32 4.23
N ASN A 142 11.93 3.93 3.03
CA ASN A 142 12.63 4.28 1.80
C ASN A 142 12.59 5.79 1.48
N PHE A 143 11.52 6.49 1.86
CA PHE A 143 11.42 7.93 1.71
C PHE A 143 12.12 8.69 2.83
N TYR A 144 12.21 8.11 4.02
CA TYR A 144 12.83 8.76 5.18
C TYR A 144 14.36 8.79 5.10
N PHE A 145 14.97 7.69 4.66
CA PHE A 145 16.43 7.59 4.54
C PHE A 145 16.90 7.93 3.13
N PRO A 146 17.91 8.80 2.95
CA PRO A 146 18.55 9.04 1.64
C PRO A 146 19.12 7.76 1.04
N GLU A 147 19.70 6.89 1.89
CA GLU A 147 20.12 5.53 1.56
C GLU A 147 19.36 4.58 2.47
N PRO A 148 18.43 3.79 1.92
CA PRO A 148 17.65 2.86 2.73
C PRO A 148 18.52 1.85 3.48
N PRO A 149 18.15 1.49 4.72
CA PRO A 149 18.87 0.47 5.48
C PRO A 149 18.77 -0.90 4.79
N PRO A 150 19.65 -1.85 5.14
CA PRO A 150 19.60 -3.21 4.59
C PRO A 150 18.21 -3.84 4.72
N GLU A 151 17.83 -4.66 3.73
CA GLU A 151 16.50 -5.30 3.65
C GLU A 151 16.08 -5.99 4.95
N ARG A 152 17.00 -6.73 5.58
CA ARG A 152 16.72 -7.40 6.86
C ARG A 152 16.28 -6.43 7.96
N MET A 153 16.86 -5.23 8.01
CA MET A 153 16.47 -4.21 8.99
C MET A 153 15.10 -3.63 8.65
N GLN A 154 14.83 -3.39 7.37
CA GLN A 154 13.51 -2.94 6.92
C GLN A 154 12.43 -3.96 7.29
N GLU A 155 12.69 -5.25 7.10
CA GLU A 155 11.77 -6.32 7.47
C GLU A 155 11.46 -6.36 8.97
N ILE A 156 12.48 -6.19 9.83
CA ILE A 156 12.28 -6.12 11.28
C ILE A 156 11.36 -4.96 11.66
N LEU A 157 11.58 -3.78 11.06
CA LEU A 157 10.76 -2.60 11.31
C LEU A 157 9.32 -2.78 10.78
N ALA A 158 9.16 -3.35 9.60
CA ALA A 158 7.85 -3.61 9.01
C ALA A 158 7.06 -4.66 9.82
N GLN A 159 7.71 -5.70 10.32
CA GLN A 159 7.10 -6.68 11.23
C GLN A 159 6.71 -6.07 12.58
N TYR A 160 7.50 -5.15 13.09
CA TYR A 160 7.15 -4.39 14.30
C TYR A 160 5.86 -3.59 14.08
N VAL A 161 5.73 -2.90 12.95
CA VAL A 161 4.52 -2.15 12.58
C VAL A 161 3.30 -3.07 12.52
N ASP A 162 3.40 -4.20 11.83
CA ASP A 162 2.29 -5.16 11.70
C ASP A 162 1.80 -5.63 13.08
N LYS A 163 2.72 -5.99 13.97
CA LYS A 163 2.39 -6.45 15.33
C LYS A 163 1.73 -5.40 16.22
N HIS A 164 2.14 -4.15 16.11
CA HIS A 164 1.75 -3.06 17.01
C HIS A 164 0.74 -2.08 16.40
N LEU A 165 0.19 -2.42 15.22
CA LEU A 165 -0.66 -1.53 14.45
C LEU A 165 -1.85 -0.98 15.24
N TRP A 166 -2.43 -1.79 16.13
CA TRP A 166 -3.65 -1.46 16.87
C TRP A 166 -3.48 -1.36 18.38
N GLU A 167 -2.24 -1.30 18.86
CA GLU A 167 -1.93 -1.05 20.28
C GLU A 167 -2.11 0.42 20.68
#